data_0e0dbfb682d8916a2ccdfa573e54b910
#
_entry.id   0e0dbfb682d8916a2ccdfa573e54b910
#
_cell.length_a   1.000
_cell.length_b   1.000
_cell.length_c   1.000
_cell.angle_alpha   90.00
_cell.angle_beta   90.00
_cell.angle_gamma   90.00
#
_symmetry.space_group_name_H-M   'P 1'
#
loop_
_entity.id
_entity.type
_entity.pdbx_description
1 polymer ?
#
loop_
_entity_poly.entity_id
_entity_poly.type
_entity_poly.pdbx_seq_one_letter_code
_entity_poly.pdbx_strand_id
1 'polypeptide(L)'
;MEPNWLRWAKQLAALAQDGLTYCDLPYEIERYEQIRTVAAEMMATGFELDRKSVLDLLSREEGYATPKVDVRGVAFRDNKVLLVREMIDGGWTLPGGWADPWQSPSEAAVREVREESGFEVRVTKLAAVYDRSKHAHVPLMPFHIYKLFFLCEITGGQARESYETTGVDFFAEDALPELSISRTLPEQIARMFEHYRNPALPTDFD
;
A
#
# COMPACT_ATOMS: atom_id res chain seq x y z
N MET A 1 -7.78 10.90 -7.49
CA MET A 1 -8.94 10.00 -7.65
C MET A 1 -8.71 9.11 -8.86
N GLU A 2 -8.95 7.82 -8.73
CA GLU A 2 -8.70 6.84 -9.79
C GLU A 2 -9.61 7.08 -11.01
N PRO A 3 -9.09 7.06 -12.26
CA PRO A 3 -9.91 7.23 -13.46
C PRO A 3 -10.83 6.02 -13.69
N ASN A 4 -11.98 6.27 -14.30
CA ASN A 4 -13.02 5.25 -14.52
C ASN A 4 -12.50 4.04 -15.33
N TRP A 5 -11.66 4.28 -16.34
CA TRP A 5 -11.12 3.19 -17.16
C TRP A 5 -10.30 2.19 -16.33
N LEU A 6 -9.52 2.67 -15.35
CA LEU A 6 -8.72 1.79 -14.50
C LEU A 6 -9.60 1.03 -13.50
N ARG A 7 -10.59 1.70 -12.93
CA ARG A 7 -11.59 1.04 -12.07
C ARG A 7 -12.31 -0.09 -12.81
N TRP A 8 -12.77 0.17 -14.04
CA TRP A 8 -13.44 -0.85 -14.85
C TRP A 8 -12.49 -2.00 -15.22
N ALA A 9 -11.27 -1.70 -15.61
CA ALA A 9 -10.27 -2.72 -15.91
C ALA A 9 -9.97 -3.62 -14.70
N LYS A 10 -9.83 -3.05 -13.51
CA LYS A 10 -9.68 -3.82 -12.25
C LYS A 10 -10.88 -4.71 -11.96
N GLN A 11 -12.10 -4.20 -12.16
CA GLN A 11 -13.31 -4.99 -11.96
C GLN A 11 -13.38 -6.16 -12.94
N LEU A 12 -13.08 -5.93 -14.22
CA LEU A 12 -13.04 -7.00 -15.23
C LEU A 12 -11.95 -8.03 -14.92
N ALA A 13 -10.76 -7.58 -14.50
CA ALA A 13 -9.67 -8.47 -14.11
C ALA A 13 -10.05 -9.37 -12.91
N ALA A 14 -10.69 -8.79 -11.89
CA ALA A 14 -11.17 -9.54 -10.71
C ALA A 14 -12.25 -10.56 -11.10
N LEU A 15 -13.25 -10.19 -11.88
CA LEU A 15 -14.28 -11.11 -12.36
C LEU A 15 -13.69 -12.25 -13.19
N ALA A 16 -12.71 -11.95 -14.05
CA ALA A 16 -12.02 -12.98 -14.83
C ALA A 16 -11.21 -13.92 -13.94
N GLN A 17 -10.49 -13.40 -12.95
CA GLN A 17 -9.73 -14.19 -11.98
C GLN A 17 -10.64 -15.13 -11.20
N ASP A 18 -11.75 -14.63 -10.65
CA ASP A 18 -12.74 -15.43 -9.92
C ASP A 18 -13.34 -16.52 -10.83
N GLY A 19 -13.73 -16.15 -12.05
CA GLY A 19 -14.27 -17.11 -13.02
C GLY A 19 -13.28 -18.20 -13.38
N LEU A 20 -12.03 -17.87 -13.66
CA LEU A 20 -10.96 -18.82 -13.97
C LEU A 20 -10.60 -19.71 -12.78
N THR A 21 -10.81 -19.24 -11.55
CA THR A 21 -10.55 -20.02 -10.34
C THR A 21 -11.62 -21.09 -10.07
N TYR A 22 -12.89 -20.79 -10.36
CA TYR A 22 -14.01 -21.65 -9.94
C TYR A 22 -14.74 -22.33 -11.09
N CYS A 23 -14.41 -22.07 -12.35
CA CYS A 23 -15.07 -22.64 -13.50
C CYS A 23 -14.24 -23.75 -14.14
N ASP A 24 -14.86 -24.91 -14.37
CA ASP A 24 -14.25 -26.07 -15.02
C ASP A 24 -14.74 -26.27 -16.47
N LEU A 25 -15.71 -25.46 -16.94
CA LEU A 25 -16.27 -25.62 -18.28
C LEU A 25 -15.38 -24.93 -19.32
N PRO A 26 -14.83 -25.66 -20.31
CA PRO A 26 -13.88 -25.11 -21.27
C PRO A 26 -14.39 -23.85 -22.00
N TYR A 27 -15.67 -23.83 -22.33
CA TYR A 27 -16.31 -22.71 -23.03
C TYR A 27 -16.40 -21.45 -22.15
N GLU A 28 -16.60 -21.60 -20.83
CA GLU A 28 -16.62 -20.46 -19.91
C GLU A 28 -15.23 -19.99 -19.55
N ILE A 29 -14.26 -20.90 -19.42
CA ILE A 29 -12.84 -20.57 -19.24
C ILE A 29 -12.37 -19.65 -20.37
N GLU A 30 -12.68 -20.00 -21.64
CA GLU A 30 -12.32 -19.17 -22.80
C GLU A 30 -12.92 -17.75 -22.68
N ARG A 31 -14.15 -17.61 -22.21
CA ARG A 31 -14.78 -16.31 -21.99
C ARG A 31 -14.08 -15.49 -20.90
N TYR A 32 -13.73 -16.12 -19.78
CA TYR A 32 -13.01 -15.40 -18.72
C TYR A 32 -11.59 -15.01 -19.15
N GLU A 33 -10.92 -15.81 -19.96
CA GLU A 33 -9.65 -15.43 -20.58
C GLU A 33 -9.79 -14.24 -21.53
N GLN A 34 -10.88 -14.17 -22.29
CA GLN A 34 -11.18 -13.01 -23.13
C GLN A 34 -11.44 -11.76 -22.28
N ILE A 35 -12.19 -11.86 -21.17
CA ILE A 35 -12.44 -10.74 -20.25
C ILE A 35 -11.10 -10.26 -19.65
N ARG A 36 -10.23 -11.16 -19.18
CA ARG A 36 -8.88 -10.83 -18.69
C ARG A 36 -8.04 -10.12 -19.75
N THR A 37 -8.12 -10.57 -20.98
CA THR A 37 -7.43 -9.93 -22.11
C THR A 37 -7.91 -8.50 -22.35
N VAL A 38 -9.22 -8.26 -22.32
CA VAL A 38 -9.79 -6.90 -22.45
C VAL A 38 -9.34 -6.01 -21.31
N ALA A 39 -9.35 -6.52 -20.07
CA ALA A 39 -8.86 -5.79 -18.91
C ALA A 39 -7.38 -5.40 -19.05
N ALA A 40 -6.55 -6.34 -19.53
CA ALA A 40 -5.14 -6.09 -19.82
C ALA A 40 -4.92 -5.04 -20.92
N GLU A 41 -5.72 -5.05 -21.98
CA GLU A 41 -5.67 -4.04 -23.06
C GLU A 41 -6.04 -2.65 -22.54
N MET A 42 -7.09 -2.54 -21.71
CA MET A 42 -7.48 -1.27 -21.09
C MET A 42 -6.35 -0.72 -20.20
N MET A 43 -5.75 -1.56 -19.35
CA MET A 43 -4.64 -1.16 -18.49
C MET A 43 -3.39 -0.80 -19.31
N ALA A 44 -3.03 -1.61 -20.30
CA ALA A 44 -1.87 -1.35 -21.17
C ALA A 44 -1.99 0.00 -21.88
N THR A 45 -3.17 0.29 -22.42
CA THR A 45 -3.46 1.58 -23.06
C THR A 45 -3.38 2.74 -22.07
N GLY A 46 -3.99 2.61 -20.90
CA GLY A 46 -4.03 3.69 -19.92
C GLY A 46 -2.72 3.96 -19.18
N PHE A 47 -1.85 2.95 -19.07
CA PHE A 47 -0.51 3.07 -18.49
C PHE A 47 0.61 3.26 -19.53
N GLU A 48 0.28 3.22 -20.81
CA GLU A 48 1.26 3.24 -21.92
C GLU A 48 2.30 2.11 -21.79
N LEU A 49 1.84 0.91 -21.42
CA LEU A 49 2.65 -0.28 -21.23
C LEU A 49 2.41 -1.31 -22.35
N ASP A 50 3.34 -2.25 -22.48
CA ASP A 50 3.15 -3.41 -23.34
C ASP A 50 2.01 -4.31 -22.85
N ARG A 51 1.08 -4.66 -23.75
CA ARG A 51 -0.08 -5.51 -23.44
C ARG A 51 0.31 -6.87 -22.86
N LYS A 52 1.37 -7.49 -23.41
CA LYS A 52 1.80 -8.81 -22.96
C LYS A 52 2.28 -8.75 -21.53
N SER A 53 3.06 -7.74 -21.17
CA SER A 53 3.54 -7.53 -19.79
C SER A 53 2.41 -7.36 -18.79
N VAL A 54 1.36 -6.62 -19.17
CA VAL A 54 0.17 -6.44 -18.29
C VAL A 54 -0.62 -7.75 -18.20
N LEU A 55 -0.82 -8.46 -19.31
CA LEU A 55 -1.51 -9.74 -19.29
C LEU A 55 -0.77 -10.79 -18.44
N ASP A 56 0.56 -10.86 -18.59
CA ASP A 56 1.41 -11.74 -17.77
C ASP A 56 1.30 -11.38 -16.27
N LEU A 57 1.23 -10.09 -15.95
CA LEU A 57 1.03 -9.63 -14.56
C LEU A 57 -0.31 -10.11 -14.00
N LEU A 58 -1.42 -9.90 -14.73
CA LEU A 58 -2.75 -10.33 -14.29
C LEU A 58 -2.89 -11.85 -14.23
N SER A 59 -2.17 -12.58 -15.09
CA SER A 59 -2.23 -14.05 -15.15
C SER A 59 -1.50 -14.75 -14.00
N ARG A 60 -0.68 -14.01 -13.23
CA ARG A 60 -0.01 -14.53 -12.01
C ARG A 60 -0.90 -14.48 -10.78
N GLU A 61 -2.00 -13.73 -10.84
CA GLU A 61 -2.97 -13.66 -9.74
C GLU A 61 -3.96 -14.83 -9.87
N GLU A 62 -4.01 -15.68 -8.86
CA GLU A 62 -4.87 -16.86 -8.80
C GLU A 62 -5.74 -16.83 -7.54
N GLY A 63 -6.77 -17.66 -7.49
CA GLY A 63 -7.71 -17.72 -6.38
C GLY A 63 -8.72 -16.58 -6.40
N TYR A 64 -9.51 -16.45 -5.35
CA TYR A 64 -10.51 -15.39 -5.20
C TYR A 64 -9.83 -14.02 -5.17
N ALA A 65 -10.28 -13.12 -6.03
CA ALA A 65 -9.71 -11.77 -6.13
C ALA A 65 -9.97 -10.96 -4.85
N THR A 66 -8.91 -10.61 -4.13
CA THR A 66 -8.97 -9.79 -2.92
C THR A 66 -8.08 -8.58 -3.03
N PRO A 67 -8.38 -7.48 -2.32
CA PRO A 67 -7.45 -6.37 -2.19
C PRO A 67 -6.13 -6.85 -1.55
N LYS A 68 -5.02 -6.34 -2.05
CA LYS A 68 -3.72 -6.47 -1.38
C LYS A 68 -3.71 -5.55 -0.15
N VAL A 69 -2.98 -5.94 0.89
CA VAL A 69 -2.89 -5.17 2.14
C VAL A 69 -1.49 -4.59 2.28
N ASP A 70 -1.44 -3.26 2.39
CA ASP A 70 -0.24 -2.48 2.68
C ASP A 70 -0.35 -1.94 4.11
N VAL A 71 0.67 -2.12 4.93
CA VAL A 71 0.70 -1.65 6.32
C VAL A 71 1.72 -0.54 6.50
N ARG A 72 1.40 0.46 7.34
CA ARG A 72 2.30 1.58 7.66
C ARG A 72 2.41 1.75 9.17
N GLY A 73 3.64 1.72 9.68
CA GLY A 73 3.93 2.04 11.07
C GLY A 73 4.18 3.53 11.25
N VAL A 74 3.48 4.14 12.18
CA VAL A 74 3.53 5.59 12.45
C VAL A 74 4.06 5.80 13.86
N ALA A 75 5.32 6.13 13.97
CA ALA A 75 5.99 6.35 15.26
C ALA A 75 6.42 7.81 15.41
N PHE A 76 6.29 8.32 16.62
CA PHE A 76 6.64 9.71 16.93
C PHE A 76 7.71 9.76 18.03
N ARG A 77 8.58 10.80 17.92
CA ARG A 77 9.54 11.19 18.96
C ARG A 77 9.66 12.72 18.94
N ASP A 78 9.57 13.35 20.09
CA ASP A 78 9.72 14.80 20.24
C ASP A 78 8.83 15.59 19.27
N ASN A 79 7.57 15.17 19.13
CA ASN A 79 6.58 15.75 18.21
C ASN A 79 7.00 15.72 16.73
N LYS A 80 7.81 14.75 16.35
CA LYS A 80 8.25 14.49 14.96
C LYS A 80 7.89 13.07 14.56
N VAL A 81 7.51 12.85 13.31
CA VAL A 81 7.19 11.54 12.75
C VAL A 81 8.44 10.85 12.20
N LEU A 82 8.57 9.56 12.47
CA LEU A 82 9.61 8.71 11.87
C LEU A 82 9.30 8.47 10.41
N LEU A 83 10.24 8.81 9.53
CA LEU A 83 10.21 8.46 8.12
C LEU A 83 11.49 7.71 7.73
N VAL A 84 11.39 6.92 6.68
CA VAL A 84 12.51 6.24 6.02
C VAL A 84 12.62 6.74 4.59
N ARG A 85 13.85 6.77 4.05
CA ARG A 85 14.11 7.19 2.68
C ARG A 85 14.24 5.99 1.78
N GLU A 86 13.36 5.86 0.82
CA GLU A 86 13.34 4.76 -0.14
C GLU A 86 14.55 4.77 -1.07
N MET A 87 15.12 3.60 -1.31
CA MET A 87 16.22 3.46 -2.27
C MET A 87 15.75 3.64 -3.72
N ILE A 88 14.50 3.24 -4.03
CA ILE A 88 13.99 3.16 -5.41
C ILE A 88 13.75 4.55 -5.99
N ASP A 89 13.10 5.45 -5.24
CA ASP A 89 12.71 6.79 -5.74
C ASP A 89 13.34 7.93 -4.95
N GLY A 90 14.06 7.62 -3.87
CA GLY A 90 14.72 8.60 -3.01
C GLY A 90 13.77 9.45 -2.17
N GLY A 91 12.46 9.23 -2.27
CA GLY A 91 11.43 9.89 -1.48
C GLY A 91 11.34 9.32 -0.06
N TRP A 92 10.81 10.13 0.86
CA TRP A 92 10.58 9.71 2.23
C TRP A 92 9.16 9.16 2.42
N THR A 93 9.02 8.16 3.27
CA THR A 93 7.73 7.52 3.54
C THR A 93 7.64 7.06 5.00
N LEU A 94 6.41 6.79 5.46
CA LEU A 94 6.21 5.99 6.67
C LEU A 94 6.76 4.58 6.43
N PRO A 95 7.53 4.00 7.37
CA PRO A 95 8.00 2.63 7.25
C PRO A 95 6.82 1.66 7.11
N GLY A 96 6.95 0.67 6.22
CA GLY A 96 5.91 -0.30 5.95
C GLY A 96 5.85 -0.76 4.50
N GLY A 97 5.16 -1.86 4.28
CA GLY A 97 5.06 -2.55 2.99
C GLY A 97 3.87 -3.49 2.91
N TRP A 98 4.01 -4.52 2.12
CA TRP A 98 2.99 -5.56 1.99
C TRP A 98 2.89 -6.39 3.28
N ALA A 99 1.66 -6.63 3.72
CA ALA A 99 1.43 -7.58 4.81
C ALA A 99 1.68 -9.01 4.29
N ASP A 100 2.64 -9.68 4.88
CA ASP A 100 2.94 -11.07 4.55
C ASP A 100 1.85 -12.02 5.10
N PRO A 101 1.58 -13.14 4.39
CA PRO A 101 0.79 -14.24 4.96
C PRO A 101 1.35 -14.70 6.30
N TRP A 102 0.47 -15.18 7.18
CA TRP A 102 0.80 -15.70 8.52
C TRP A 102 1.18 -14.64 9.57
N GLN A 103 1.18 -13.37 9.22
CA GLN A 103 1.30 -12.25 10.15
C GLN A 103 -0.04 -11.52 10.25
N SER A 104 -0.40 -11.11 11.46
CA SER A 104 -1.45 -10.11 11.61
C SER A 104 -0.97 -8.76 11.03
N PRO A 105 -1.87 -7.88 10.59
CA PRO A 105 -1.46 -6.57 10.06
C PRO A 105 -0.61 -5.74 11.04
N SER A 106 -0.85 -5.86 12.33
CA SER A 106 -0.05 -5.17 13.37
C SER A 106 1.35 -5.77 13.52
N GLU A 107 1.50 -7.10 13.44
CA GLU A 107 2.80 -7.77 13.45
C GLU A 107 3.62 -7.41 12.20
N ALA A 108 2.98 -7.37 11.02
CA ALA A 108 3.61 -6.92 9.80
C ALA A 108 4.12 -5.47 9.94
N ALA A 109 3.31 -4.54 10.47
CA ALA A 109 3.74 -3.17 10.70
C ALA A 109 4.93 -3.06 11.67
N VAL A 110 4.96 -3.84 12.76
CA VAL A 110 6.09 -3.88 13.70
C VAL A 110 7.35 -4.39 13.03
N ARG A 111 7.25 -5.47 12.23
CA ARG A 111 8.37 -6.03 11.48
C ARG A 111 8.95 -5.01 10.51
N GLU A 112 8.11 -4.38 9.69
CA GLU A 112 8.51 -3.37 8.70
C GLU A 112 9.24 -2.19 9.36
N VAL A 113 8.67 -1.63 10.45
CA VAL A 113 9.34 -0.54 11.18
C VAL A 113 10.73 -0.96 11.63
N ARG A 114 10.88 -2.17 12.18
CA ARG A 114 12.17 -2.66 12.64
C ARG A 114 13.16 -2.89 11.50
N GLU A 115 12.71 -3.49 10.40
CA GLU A 115 13.55 -3.83 9.25
C GLU A 115 14.02 -2.57 8.51
N GLU A 116 13.12 -1.61 8.28
CA GLU A 116 13.41 -0.41 7.50
C GLU A 116 14.07 0.72 8.29
N SER A 117 13.80 0.82 9.59
CA SER A 117 14.30 1.93 10.40
C SER A 117 15.26 1.53 11.54
N GLY A 118 15.30 0.27 11.94
CA GLY A 118 16.04 -0.22 13.09
C GLY A 118 15.42 0.07 14.46
N PHE A 119 14.27 0.74 14.50
CA PHE A 119 13.56 0.96 15.76
C PHE A 119 12.66 -0.22 16.13
N GLU A 120 12.60 -0.52 17.41
CA GLU A 120 11.66 -1.45 17.98
C GLU A 120 10.39 -0.70 18.42
N VAL A 121 9.22 -1.20 18.03
CA VAL A 121 7.96 -0.53 18.31
C VAL A 121 6.89 -1.50 18.81
N ARG A 122 5.90 -0.95 19.49
CA ARG A 122 4.66 -1.61 19.87
C ARG A 122 3.49 -0.86 19.26
N VAL A 123 2.61 -1.56 18.55
CA VAL A 123 1.37 -0.97 18.04
C VAL A 123 0.45 -0.61 19.20
N THR A 124 -0.08 0.61 19.16
CA THR A 124 -1.02 1.14 20.17
C THR A 124 -2.43 1.34 19.61
N LYS A 125 -2.56 1.58 18.30
CA LYS A 125 -3.85 1.88 17.68
C LYS A 125 -3.82 1.64 16.17
N LEU A 126 -4.90 1.10 15.62
CA LEU A 126 -5.21 1.22 14.19
C LEU A 126 -5.80 2.63 13.96
N ALA A 127 -5.02 3.52 13.34
CA ALA A 127 -5.42 4.91 13.12
C ALA A 127 -6.29 5.07 11.88
N ALA A 128 -5.98 4.36 10.79
CA ALA A 128 -6.75 4.46 9.55
C ALA A 128 -6.74 3.17 8.73
N VAL A 129 -7.81 2.98 7.96
CA VAL A 129 -7.94 1.99 6.88
C VAL A 129 -8.41 2.71 5.64
N TYR A 130 -7.56 2.84 4.62
CA TYR A 130 -7.86 3.59 3.41
C TYR A 130 -7.80 2.71 2.16
N ASP A 131 -8.76 2.90 1.27
CA ASP A 131 -8.67 2.42 -0.10
C ASP A 131 -7.75 3.35 -0.90
N ARG A 132 -6.58 2.83 -1.32
CA ARG A 132 -5.58 3.62 -2.04
C ARG A 132 -6.17 4.34 -3.28
N SER A 133 -7.18 3.77 -3.92
CA SER A 133 -7.79 4.32 -5.13
C SER A 133 -8.58 5.62 -4.90
N LYS A 134 -8.98 5.87 -3.65
CA LYS A 134 -9.70 7.09 -3.23
C LYS A 134 -8.77 8.26 -2.89
N HIS A 135 -7.48 8.00 -2.78
CA HIS A 135 -6.44 8.97 -2.46
C HIS A 135 -5.56 9.27 -3.67
N ALA A 136 -4.86 10.42 -3.66
CA ALA A 136 -4.12 10.95 -4.81
C ALA A 136 -2.72 10.33 -5.00
N HIS A 137 -2.55 9.06 -4.68
CA HIS A 137 -1.28 8.36 -4.90
C HIS A 137 -0.89 8.27 -6.38
N VAL A 138 0.39 8.52 -6.68
CA VAL A 138 0.99 8.36 -8.03
C VAL A 138 2.28 7.54 -7.91
N PRO A 139 2.54 6.61 -8.84
CA PRO A 139 1.71 6.25 -9.98
C PRO A 139 0.44 5.50 -9.57
N LEU A 140 -0.52 5.44 -10.50
CA LEU A 140 -1.66 4.55 -10.36
C LEU A 140 -1.19 3.09 -10.32
N MET A 141 -1.96 2.22 -9.65
CA MET A 141 -1.61 0.80 -9.50
C MET A 141 -2.66 -0.09 -10.17
N PRO A 142 -2.25 -1.19 -10.81
CA PRO A 142 -3.17 -2.14 -11.44
C PRO A 142 -3.97 -2.97 -10.43
N PHE A 143 -3.58 -2.95 -9.16
CA PHE A 143 -4.22 -3.71 -8.08
C PHE A 143 -5.10 -2.84 -7.20
N HIS A 144 -6.11 -3.45 -6.58
CA HIS A 144 -6.85 -2.86 -5.47
C HIS A 144 -6.02 -3.04 -4.19
N ILE A 145 -5.87 -1.96 -3.40
CA ILE A 145 -4.97 -1.96 -2.24
C ILE A 145 -5.65 -1.25 -1.07
N TYR A 146 -5.71 -1.93 0.07
CA TYR A 146 -6.04 -1.30 1.35
C TYR A 146 -4.75 -0.92 2.08
N LYS A 147 -4.70 0.30 2.59
CA LYS A 147 -3.60 0.83 3.40
C LYS A 147 -4.03 0.95 4.85
N LEU A 148 -3.33 0.26 5.75
CA LEU A 148 -3.58 0.26 7.18
C LEU A 148 -2.48 1.04 7.90
N PHE A 149 -2.87 2.07 8.65
CA PHE A 149 -1.95 2.93 9.39
C PHE A 149 -2.03 2.62 10.88
N PHE A 150 -0.91 2.21 11.48
CA PHE A 150 -0.82 1.85 12.88
C PHE A 150 0.01 2.87 13.66
N LEU A 151 -0.59 3.54 14.65
CA LEU A 151 0.20 4.29 15.62
C LEU A 151 1.04 3.34 16.45
N CYS A 152 2.32 3.67 16.60
CA CYS A 152 3.31 2.88 17.28
C CYS A 152 4.03 3.70 18.34
N GLU A 153 4.29 3.07 19.49
CA GLU A 153 5.19 3.56 20.52
C GLU A 153 6.58 2.97 20.31
N ILE A 154 7.61 3.79 20.30
CA ILE A 154 9.00 3.32 20.23
C ILE A 154 9.39 2.74 21.59
N THR A 155 9.79 1.47 21.61
CA THR A 155 10.18 0.73 22.81
C THR A 155 11.68 0.52 22.90
N GLY A 156 12.43 0.69 21.79
CA GLY A 156 13.87 0.49 21.76
C GLY A 156 14.46 0.69 20.36
N GLY A 157 15.66 0.16 20.16
CA GLY A 157 16.36 0.24 18.89
C GLY A 157 17.00 1.62 18.64
N GLN A 158 17.61 1.75 17.48
CA GLN A 158 18.22 3.00 17.01
C GLN A 158 18.13 3.08 15.49
N ALA A 159 18.20 4.29 14.96
CA ALA A 159 18.18 4.52 13.52
C ALA A 159 19.25 3.67 12.81
N ARG A 160 18.81 2.90 11.82
CA ARG A 160 19.67 2.05 10.99
C ARG A 160 19.03 1.90 9.61
N GLU A 161 19.79 2.20 8.59
CA GLU A 161 19.44 1.95 7.21
C GLU A 161 19.36 0.44 6.94
N SER A 162 18.60 0.07 5.90
CA SER A 162 18.44 -1.31 5.45
C SER A 162 18.88 -1.46 3.99
N TYR A 163 18.65 -2.62 3.40
CA TYR A 163 18.88 -2.82 1.97
C TYR A 163 17.81 -2.14 1.09
N GLU A 164 16.71 -1.70 1.69
CA GLU A 164 15.61 -0.99 1.00
C GLU A 164 15.60 0.51 1.29
N THR A 165 16.26 0.95 2.37
CA THR A 165 16.22 2.35 2.84
C THR A 165 17.62 2.96 2.95
N THR A 166 17.75 4.21 2.51
CA THR A 166 19.00 4.99 2.48
C THR A 166 19.00 6.16 3.46
N GLY A 167 18.05 6.21 4.36
CA GLY A 167 17.97 7.22 5.41
C GLY A 167 16.83 6.93 6.38
N VAL A 168 17.04 7.30 7.64
CA VAL A 168 16.06 7.17 8.74
C VAL A 168 16.14 8.42 9.58
N ASP A 169 15.04 9.19 9.70
CA ASP A 169 15.03 10.41 10.49
C ASP A 169 13.61 10.77 10.96
N PHE A 170 13.54 11.79 11.83
CA PHE A 170 12.30 12.31 12.39
C PHE A 170 12.01 13.72 11.87
N PHE A 171 10.80 13.92 11.35
CA PHE A 171 10.40 15.19 10.73
C PHE A 171 9.20 15.82 11.43
N ALA A 172 9.26 17.14 11.59
CA ALA A 172 8.12 17.93 12.07
C ALA A 172 7.03 18.03 10.99
N GLU A 173 5.79 18.24 11.41
CA GLU A 173 4.64 18.32 10.50
C GLU A 173 4.78 19.44 9.45
N ASP A 174 5.39 20.56 9.84
CA ASP A 174 5.63 21.74 8.99
C ASP A 174 6.97 21.73 8.22
N ALA A 175 7.75 20.65 8.39
CA ALA A 175 9.07 20.50 7.78
C ALA A 175 9.26 19.09 7.18
N LEU A 176 8.23 18.57 6.52
CA LEU A 176 8.29 17.28 5.85
C LEU A 176 9.23 17.36 4.63
N PRO A 177 10.05 16.32 4.41
CA PRO A 177 10.90 16.23 3.22
C PRO A 177 10.07 15.91 1.96
N GLU A 178 10.72 15.78 0.81
CA GLU A 178 10.09 15.24 -0.39
C GLU A 178 9.64 13.81 -0.16
N LEU A 179 8.32 13.56 -0.32
CA LEU A 179 7.72 12.28 0.00
C LEU A 179 7.67 11.34 -1.22
N SER A 180 7.78 10.04 -0.97
CA SER A 180 7.39 8.98 -1.90
C SER A 180 5.85 8.93 -1.97
N ILE A 181 5.25 9.75 -2.85
CA ILE A 181 3.78 9.88 -2.98
C ILE A 181 3.11 8.62 -3.52
N SER A 182 3.88 7.67 -4.00
CA SER A 182 3.38 6.33 -4.31
C SER A 182 3.01 5.54 -3.06
N ARG A 183 3.64 5.85 -1.92
CA ARG A 183 3.53 5.15 -0.64
C ARG A 183 2.78 5.94 0.43
N THR A 184 3.15 7.20 0.63
CA THR A 184 2.56 8.03 1.69
C THR A 184 2.32 9.44 1.17
N LEU A 185 1.16 10.01 1.48
CA LEU A 185 0.76 11.35 1.07
C LEU A 185 0.90 12.34 2.23
N PRO A 186 1.16 13.64 1.96
CA PRO A 186 1.24 14.67 2.99
C PRO A 186 0.00 14.73 3.89
N GLU A 187 -1.20 14.66 3.31
CA GLU A 187 -2.46 14.68 4.05
C GLU A 187 -2.63 13.45 4.97
N GLN A 188 -2.08 12.31 4.59
CA GLN A 188 -2.08 11.12 5.45
C GLN A 188 -1.16 11.33 6.67
N ILE A 189 0.02 11.92 6.47
CA ILE A 189 0.92 12.25 7.59
C ILE A 189 0.28 13.29 8.50
N ALA A 190 -0.30 14.36 7.96
CA ALA A 190 -1.00 15.37 8.75
C ALA A 190 -2.11 14.74 9.60
N ARG A 191 -2.88 13.81 9.02
CA ARG A 191 -3.92 13.08 9.75
C ARG A 191 -3.35 12.19 10.86
N MET A 192 -2.17 11.59 10.65
CA MET A 192 -1.50 10.80 11.70
C MET A 192 -1.00 11.69 12.85
N PHE A 193 -0.57 12.93 12.59
CA PHE A 193 -0.28 13.89 13.65
C PHE A 193 -1.52 14.25 14.47
N GLU A 194 -2.70 14.37 13.86
CA GLU A 194 -3.96 14.58 14.60
C GLU A 194 -4.27 13.39 15.52
N HIS A 195 -4.13 12.15 15.03
CA HIS A 195 -4.29 10.94 15.85
C HIS A 195 -3.27 10.85 16.98
N TYR A 196 -2.04 11.31 16.75
CA TYR A 196 -1.01 11.36 17.79
C TYR A 196 -1.35 12.36 18.89
N ARG A 197 -1.79 13.56 18.52
CA ARG A 197 -2.22 14.60 19.49
C ARG A 197 -3.52 14.26 20.20
N ASN A 198 -4.40 13.50 19.58
CA ASN A 198 -5.67 13.07 20.14
C ASN A 198 -5.89 11.55 19.97
N PRO A 199 -5.33 10.73 20.84
CA PRO A 199 -5.46 9.26 20.77
C PRO A 199 -6.91 8.75 20.86
N ALA A 200 -7.86 9.58 21.34
CA ALA A 200 -9.27 9.22 21.45
C ALA A 200 -10.05 9.33 20.12
N LEU A 201 -9.45 9.88 19.05
CA LEU A 201 -10.10 9.88 17.74
C LEU A 201 -10.48 8.46 17.32
N PRO A 202 -11.63 8.24 16.70
CA PRO A 202 -11.97 6.93 16.14
C PRO A 202 -11.00 6.58 14.98
N THR A 203 -10.92 5.30 14.63
CA THR A 203 -10.21 4.87 13.42
C THR A 203 -10.87 5.49 12.19
N ASP A 204 -10.07 6.08 11.31
CA ASP A 204 -10.55 6.62 10.04
C ASP A 204 -10.74 5.51 9.02
N PHE A 205 -11.72 5.67 8.13
CA PHE A 205 -11.92 4.80 6.96
C PHE A 205 -12.66 5.57 5.85
N ASP A 206 -12.56 5.06 4.61
CA ASP A 206 -13.25 5.62 3.44
C ASP A 206 -14.74 5.24 3.35
#